data_81bc53be54faf59d131ba2c7ea05b4a3
#
_entry.id   81bc53be54faf59d131ba2c7ea05b4a3
#
_cell.length_a   1.000
_cell.length_b   1.000
_cell.length_c   1.000
_cell.angle_alpha   90.00
_cell.angle_beta   90.00
_cell.angle_gamma   90.00
#
_symmetry.space_group_name_H-M   'P 1'
#
loop_
_entity.id
_entity.type
_entity.pdbx_description
1 polymer ?
#
loop_
_entity_poly.entity_id
_entity_poly.type
_entity_poly.pdbx_seq_one_letter_code
_entity_poly.pdbx_strand_id
1 'polypeptide(L)'
;VTFRTEAAEESIRLMHEAYPDMVLAAGTVLTTEQVDRAVAAGASVIVSPGFDPEIVDYCISKNIPVMPGIVTPSELAQAVKRGLTRVKFFPATAAGGIKMIKAMCAAYTTVRIMPTGGINTSNLEEFLSCDKIFCCGGSWMVKGDLIKAGEFDKIKDMTAEAVALVKEIRSK
;
A
#
# COMPACT_ATOMS: atom_id res chain seq x y z
N VAL A 1 -2.40 5.20 -6.03
CA VAL A 1 -2.70 4.88 -7.46
C VAL A 1 -1.77 3.76 -7.92
N THR A 2 -2.28 2.78 -8.72
CA THR A 2 -1.41 1.70 -9.24
C THR A 2 -0.89 2.03 -10.64
N PHE A 3 0.41 1.86 -10.85
CA PHE A 3 1.11 2.11 -12.12
C PHE A 3 0.92 0.94 -13.13
N ARG A 4 -0.34 0.61 -13.44
CA ARG A 4 -0.71 -0.48 -14.35
C ARG A 4 -1.36 0.00 -15.65
N THR A 5 -1.66 1.28 -15.75
CA THR A 5 -2.30 1.89 -16.92
C THR A 5 -1.63 3.21 -17.24
N GLU A 6 -1.79 3.69 -18.46
CA GLU A 6 -1.28 5.01 -18.90
C GLU A 6 -1.87 6.17 -18.10
N ALA A 7 -3.08 6.01 -17.56
CA ALA A 7 -3.73 7.03 -16.74
C ALA A 7 -3.14 7.21 -15.32
N ALA A 8 -2.23 6.34 -14.89
CA ALA A 8 -1.74 6.33 -13.51
C ALA A 8 -0.99 7.62 -13.14
N GLU A 9 -0.09 8.06 -13.99
CA GLU A 9 0.73 9.28 -13.81
C GLU A 9 -0.14 10.51 -13.74
N GLU A 10 -1.03 10.68 -14.72
CA GLU A 10 -1.97 11.80 -14.77
C GLU A 10 -2.93 11.80 -13.58
N SER A 11 -3.38 10.63 -13.12
CA SER A 11 -4.21 10.51 -11.92
C SER A 11 -3.48 11.00 -10.67
N ILE A 12 -2.19 10.65 -10.50
CA ILE A 12 -1.37 11.14 -9.38
C ILE A 12 -1.22 12.65 -9.46
N ARG A 13 -0.90 13.18 -10.64
CA ARG A 13 -0.73 14.61 -10.85
C ARG A 13 -1.99 15.41 -10.46
N LEU A 14 -3.15 15.00 -10.96
CA LEU A 14 -4.43 15.64 -10.65
C LEU A 14 -4.79 15.55 -9.15
N MET A 15 -4.53 14.42 -8.51
CA MET A 15 -4.76 14.27 -7.09
C MET A 15 -3.81 15.14 -6.26
N HIS A 16 -2.55 15.24 -6.65
CA HIS A 16 -1.57 16.08 -5.98
C HIS A 16 -1.91 17.58 -6.10
N GLU A 17 -2.34 18.02 -7.26
CA GLU A 17 -2.77 19.42 -7.49
C GLU A 17 -4.03 19.77 -6.68
N ALA A 18 -5.00 18.83 -6.62
CA ALA A 18 -6.25 19.07 -5.90
C ALA A 18 -6.08 18.98 -4.37
N TYR A 19 -5.16 18.11 -3.91
CA TYR A 19 -4.95 17.80 -2.49
C TYR A 19 -3.44 17.68 -2.18
N PRO A 20 -2.70 18.80 -2.12
CA PRO A 20 -1.23 18.77 -1.97
C PRO A 20 -0.75 18.13 -0.66
N ASP A 21 -1.56 18.14 0.39
CA ASP A 21 -1.24 17.54 1.69
C ASP A 21 -1.57 16.02 1.76
N MET A 22 -2.18 15.47 0.72
CA MET A 22 -2.52 14.04 0.68
C MET A 22 -1.26 13.19 0.46
N VAL A 23 -1.08 12.15 1.29
CA VAL A 23 -0.04 11.15 1.06
C VAL A 23 -0.42 10.30 -0.15
N LEU A 24 0.25 10.53 -1.28
CA LEU A 24 0.02 9.80 -2.52
C LEU A 24 1.06 8.71 -2.70
N ALA A 25 0.61 7.45 -2.80
CA ALA A 25 1.48 6.32 -3.07
C ALA A 25 1.30 5.83 -4.53
N ALA A 26 2.41 5.69 -5.25
CA ALA A 26 2.44 4.98 -6.52
C ALA A 26 2.64 3.48 -6.24
N GLY A 27 1.64 2.66 -6.55
CA GLY A 27 1.67 1.21 -6.37
C GLY A 27 1.99 0.46 -7.67
N THR A 28 2.47 -0.77 -7.53
CA THR A 28 2.86 -1.62 -8.67
C THR A 28 3.96 -0.99 -9.53
N VAL A 29 4.88 -0.29 -8.88
CA VAL A 29 6.09 0.25 -9.52
C VAL A 29 7.07 -0.90 -9.72
N LEU A 30 7.56 -1.08 -10.96
CA LEU A 30 8.37 -2.23 -11.39
C LEU A 30 9.71 -1.83 -12.01
N THR A 31 9.96 -0.54 -12.22
CA THR A 31 11.23 -0.04 -12.78
C THR A 31 11.63 1.28 -12.14
N THR A 32 12.92 1.60 -12.17
CA THR A 32 13.44 2.89 -11.69
C THR A 32 12.91 4.08 -12.50
N GLU A 33 12.65 3.90 -13.78
CA GLU A 33 12.00 4.92 -14.62
C GLU A 33 10.56 5.21 -14.12
N GLN A 34 9.81 4.17 -13.75
CA GLN A 34 8.49 4.37 -13.14
C GLN A 34 8.56 5.10 -11.79
N VAL A 35 9.63 4.87 -11.00
CA VAL A 35 9.88 5.63 -9.78
C VAL A 35 9.98 7.12 -10.09
N ASP A 36 10.86 7.49 -11.04
CA ASP A 36 11.07 8.90 -11.39
C ASP A 36 9.80 9.56 -11.91
N ARG A 37 9.05 8.89 -12.78
CA ARG A 37 7.77 9.39 -13.31
C ARG A 37 6.71 9.56 -12.23
N ALA A 38 6.62 8.60 -11.31
CA ALA A 38 5.68 8.68 -10.21
C ALA A 38 5.97 9.85 -9.26
N VAL A 39 7.23 10.06 -8.92
CA VAL A 39 7.68 11.16 -8.06
C VAL A 39 7.47 12.50 -8.75
N ALA A 40 7.81 12.61 -10.05
CA ALA A 40 7.58 13.83 -10.85
C ALA A 40 6.08 14.20 -10.93
N ALA A 41 5.19 13.19 -10.92
CA ALA A 41 3.75 13.41 -10.88
C ALA A 41 3.21 13.81 -9.49
N GLY A 42 4.03 13.72 -8.41
CA GLY A 42 3.63 14.08 -7.05
C GLY A 42 3.44 12.91 -6.09
N ALA A 43 3.84 11.68 -6.47
CA ALA A 43 3.83 10.58 -5.52
C ALA A 43 4.88 10.79 -4.43
N SER A 44 4.47 10.67 -3.17
CA SER A 44 5.33 10.80 -1.99
C SER A 44 5.86 9.46 -1.47
N VAL A 45 5.32 8.34 -1.95
CA VAL A 45 5.71 6.98 -1.53
C VAL A 45 5.66 6.03 -2.73
N ILE A 46 6.69 5.21 -2.86
CA ILE A 46 6.75 4.13 -3.85
C ILE A 46 6.37 2.80 -3.19
N VAL A 47 5.53 2.03 -3.89
CA VAL A 47 5.08 0.70 -3.42
C VAL A 47 5.22 -0.31 -4.56
N SER A 48 6.03 -1.35 -4.37
CA SER A 48 6.18 -2.45 -5.33
C SER A 48 5.35 -3.68 -4.92
N PRO A 49 5.02 -4.56 -5.86
CA PRO A 49 4.27 -5.79 -5.53
C PRO A 49 5.12 -6.87 -4.86
N GLY A 50 6.42 -6.87 -5.09
CA GLY A 50 7.42 -7.76 -4.52
C GLY A 50 8.66 -7.00 -4.08
N PHE A 51 9.61 -7.71 -3.48
CA PHE A 51 10.90 -7.14 -3.10
C PHE A 51 11.85 -7.18 -4.29
N ASP A 52 12.13 -6.01 -4.85
CA ASP A 52 13.11 -5.82 -5.89
C ASP A 52 14.26 -4.97 -5.34
N PRO A 53 15.49 -5.55 -5.20
CA PRO A 53 16.63 -4.82 -4.68
C PRO A 53 16.99 -3.56 -5.48
N GLU A 54 16.86 -3.59 -6.80
CA GLU A 54 17.20 -2.46 -7.68
C GLU A 54 16.29 -1.27 -7.38
N ILE A 55 14.97 -1.49 -7.34
CA ILE A 55 14.00 -0.44 -7.04
C ILE A 55 14.18 0.09 -5.62
N VAL A 56 14.36 -0.82 -4.65
CA VAL A 56 14.52 -0.44 -3.24
C VAL A 56 15.78 0.39 -3.04
N ASP A 57 16.92 -0.06 -3.56
CA ASP A 57 18.21 0.62 -3.42
C ASP A 57 18.19 1.96 -4.18
N TYR A 58 17.54 2.02 -5.33
CA TYR A 58 17.33 3.27 -6.07
C TYR A 58 16.53 4.29 -5.26
N CYS A 59 15.38 3.89 -4.71
CA CYS A 59 14.56 4.78 -3.87
C CYS A 59 15.34 5.28 -2.64
N ILE A 60 16.07 4.41 -1.96
CA ILE A 60 16.90 4.77 -0.80
C ILE A 60 17.98 5.80 -1.21
N SER A 61 18.67 5.59 -2.32
CA SER A 61 19.72 6.51 -2.81
C SER A 61 19.20 7.91 -3.13
N LYS A 62 17.92 8.00 -3.49
CA LYS A 62 17.21 9.26 -3.80
C LYS A 62 16.45 9.84 -2.60
N ASN A 63 16.52 9.21 -1.43
CA ASN A 63 15.70 9.56 -0.25
C ASN A 63 14.18 9.52 -0.52
N ILE A 64 13.73 8.63 -1.41
CA ILE A 64 12.32 8.42 -1.72
C ILE A 64 11.78 7.33 -0.79
N PRO A 65 10.71 7.58 -0.01
CA PRO A 65 10.07 6.56 0.80
C PRO A 65 9.60 5.37 -0.05
N VAL A 66 9.98 4.15 0.35
CA VAL A 66 9.61 2.93 -0.37
C VAL A 66 9.05 1.87 0.57
N MET A 67 7.99 1.21 0.14
CA MET A 67 7.36 0.06 0.82
C MET A 67 7.32 -1.13 -0.15
N PRO A 68 8.38 -1.97 -0.18
CA PRO A 68 8.40 -3.14 -1.04
C PRO A 68 7.41 -4.19 -0.58
N GLY A 69 6.84 -4.94 -1.53
CA GLY A 69 6.06 -6.12 -1.25
C GLY A 69 6.94 -7.25 -0.72
N ILE A 70 6.42 -7.99 0.26
CA ILE A 70 7.05 -9.20 0.79
C ILE A 70 5.98 -10.26 1.07
N VAL A 71 6.37 -11.51 1.07
CA VAL A 71 5.52 -12.64 1.46
C VAL A 71 6.29 -13.69 2.25
N THR A 72 7.62 -13.61 2.24
CA THR A 72 8.52 -14.56 2.90
C THR A 72 9.43 -13.87 3.93
N PRO A 73 9.91 -14.63 4.95
CA PRO A 73 10.92 -14.13 5.88
C PRO A 73 12.23 -13.68 5.19
N SER A 74 12.60 -14.31 4.07
CA SER A 74 13.82 -13.96 3.34
C SER A 74 13.72 -12.58 2.69
N GLU A 75 12.57 -12.25 2.10
CA GLU A 75 12.31 -10.90 1.55
C GLU A 75 12.26 -9.86 2.67
N LEU A 76 11.61 -10.20 3.79
CA LEU A 76 11.56 -9.32 4.95
C LEU A 76 12.96 -9.05 5.52
N ALA A 77 13.83 -10.07 5.58
CA ALA A 77 15.23 -9.90 5.97
C ALA A 77 15.99 -8.93 5.05
N GLN A 78 15.74 -8.98 3.74
CA GLN A 78 16.33 -8.05 2.78
C GLN A 78 15.88 -6.60 3.02
N ALA A 79 14.61 -6.40 3.34
CA ALA A 79 14.06 -5.09 3.69
C ALA A 79 14.71 -4.55 4.98
N VAL A 80 14.79 -5.37 6.02
CA VAL A 80 15.38 -4.99 7.32
C VAL A 80 16.87 -4.65 7.19
N LYS A 81 17.64 -5.41 6.41
CA LYS A 81 19.06 -5.11 6.13
C LYS A 81 19.27 -3.72 5.52
N ARG A 82 18.27 -3.19 4.81
CA ARG A 82 18.27 -1.85 4.20
C ARG A 82 17.67 -0.78 5.09
N GLY A 83 17.38 -1.10 6.35
CA GLY A 83 16.81 -0.16 7.32
C GLY A 83 15.31 0.09 7.15
N LEU A 84 14.62 -0.67 6.30
CA LEU A 84 13.18 -0.50 6.11
C LEU A 84 12.40 -1.07 7.30
N THR A 85 11.53 -0.26 7.88
CA THR A 85 10.66 -0.64 9.01
C THR A 85 9.19 -0.75 8.62
N ARG A 86 8.84 -0.37 7.39
CA ARG A 86 7.50 -0.48 6.83
C ARG A 86 7.56 -1.20 5.49
N VAL A 87 6.76 -2.25 5.36
CA VAL A 87 6.69 -3.07 4.14
C VAL A 87 5.25 -3.42 3.82
N LYS A 88 5.00 -3.71 2.55
CA LYS A 88 3.71 -4.25 2.09
C LYS A 88 3.74 -5.77 2.20
N PHE A 89 2.65 -6.38 2.67
CA PHE A 89 2.43 -7.83 2.59
C PHE A 89 1.41 -8.13 1.49
N PHE A 90 1.82 -8.83 0.45
CA PHE A 90 1.01 -9.05 -0.75
C PHE A 90 1.33 -10.39 -1.43
N PRO A 91 0.30 -11.14 -1.86
CA PRO A 91 -1.16 -10.92 -1.72
C PRO A 91 -1.65 -11.40 -0.35
N ALA A 92 -2.19 -10.51 0.49
CA ALA A 92 -2.35 -10.75 1.92
C ALA A 92 -3.22 -11.97 2.27
N THR A 93 -4.46 -12.03 1.78
CA THR A 93 -5.36 -13.14 2.13
C THR A 93 -4.91 -14.47 1.53
N ALA A 94 -4.43 -14.46 0.29
CA ALA A 94 -3.96 -15.67 -0.41
C ALA A 94 -2.66 -16.22 0.19
N ALA A 95 -1.83 -15.37 0.79
CA ALA A 95 -0.54 -15.73 1.37
C ALA A 95 -0.59 -16.08 2.87
N GLY A 96 -1.75 -16.43 3.41
CA GLY A 96 -1.93 -16.88 4.78
C GLY A 96 -2.42 -15.82 5.78
N GLY A 97 -2.73 -14.61 5.29
CA GLY A 97 -3.42 -13.57 6.06
C GLY A 97 -2.70 -13.15 7.33
N ILE A 98 -3.50 -12.82 8.35
CA ILE A 98 -3.00 -12.34 9.64
C ILE A 98 -2.12 -13.36 10.37
N LYS A 99 -2.37 -14.66 10.17
CA LYS A 99 -1.57 -15.72 10.78
C LYS A 99 -0.12 -15.69 10.31
N MET A 100 0.08 -15.55 9.00
CA MET A 100 1.42 -15.45 8.41
C MET A 100 2.13 -14.16 8.84
N ILE A 101 1.42 -13.03 8.85
CA ILE A 101 1.97 -11.75 9.31
C ILE A 101 2.45 -11.85 10.76
N LYS A 102 1.63 -12.39 11.68
CA LYS A 102 2.00 -12.55 13.09
C LYS A 102 3.22 -13.45 13.25
N ALA A 103 3.28 -14.57 12.51
CA ALA A 103 4.40 -15.49 12.55
C ALA A 103 5.72 -14.84 12.10
N MET A 104 5.69 -14.06 11.01
CA MET A 104 6.87 -13.33 10.53
C MET A 104 7.28 -12.23 11.50
N CYS A 105 6.34 -11.43 12.00
CA CYS A 105 6.62 -10.33 12.91
C CYS A 105 7.10 -10.77 14.30
N ALA A 106 6.89 -12.03 14.69
CA ALA A 106 7.46 -12.60 15.91
C ALA A 106 9.01 -12.60 15.87
N ALA A 107 9.59 -12.83 14.69
CA ALA A 107 11.04 -12.78 14.49
C ALA A 107 11.55 -11.35 14.16
N TYR A 108 10.72 -10.51 13.53
CA TYR A 108 11.06 -9.17 13.05
C TYR A 108 10.25 -8.10 13.81
N THR A 109 10.61 -7.88 15.06
CA THR A 109 9.81 -7.09 16.02
C THR A 109 9.69 -5.61 15.69
N THR A 110 10.62 -5.04 14.93
CA THR A 110 10.67 -3.61 14.57
C THR A 110 9.87 -3.26 13.32
N VAL A 111 9.41 -4.27 12.58
CA VAL A 111 8.72 -4.06 11.31
C VAL A 111 7.22 -3.87 11.51
N ARG A 112 6.65 -2.98 10.70
CA ARG A 112 5.20 -2.78 10.58
C ARG A 112 4.75 -3.08 9.16
N ILE A 113 3.57 -3.65 9.04
CA ILE A 113 3.05 -4.25 7.81
C ILE A 113 1.86 -3.46 7.28
N MET A 114 1.81 -3.28 5.96
CA MET A 114 0.63 -2.87 5.20
C MET A 114 0.13 -4.07 4.38
N PRO A 115 -0.84 -4.86 4.87
CA PRO A 115 -1.43 -5.92 4.07
C PRO A 115 -2.26 -5.34 2.93
N THR A 116 -2.13 -5.93 1.74
CA THR A 116 -2.92 -5.61 0.56
C THR A 116 -3.27 -6.89 -0.21
N GLY A 117 -4.43 -6.89 -0.87
CA GLY A 117 -4.92 -8.04 -1.62
C GLY A 117 -5.91 -8.89 -0.80
N GLY A 118 -7.18 -8.83 -1.20
CA GLY A 118 -8.29 -9.51 -0.56
C GLY A 118 -8.83 -8.84 0.71
N ILE A 119 -8.36 -7.63 1.04
CA ILE A 119 -8.89 -6.86 2.17
C ILE A 119 -10.21 -6.20 1.77
N ASN A 120 -11.19 -6.27 2.66
CA ASN A 120 -12.50 -5.65 2.51
C ASN A 120 -13.14 -5.44 3.90
N THR A 121 -14.37 -4.93 3.95
CA THR A 121 -15.07 -4.62 5.21
C THR A 121 -15.27 -5.83 6.12
N SER A 122 -15.37 -7.06 5.59
CA SER A 122 -15.62 -8.26 6.38
C SER A 122 -14.41 -8.79 7.13
N ASN A 123 -13.20 -8.41 6.71
CA ASN A 123 -11.94 -8.87 7.33
C ASN A 123 -11.03 -7.73 7.83
N LEU A 124 -11.41 -6.48 7.62
CA LEU A 124 -10.61 -5.31 7.97
C LEU A 124 -10.28 -5.26 9.47
N GLU A 125 -11.25 -5.59 10.34
CA GLU A 125 -11.05 -5.59 11.79
C GLU A 125 -10.01 -6.62 12.23
N GLU A 126 -10.03 -7.83 11.66
CA GLU A 126 -9.04 -8.88 11.94
C GLU A 126 -7.61 -8.40 11.71
N PHE A 127 -7.39 -7.65 10.62
CA PHE A 127 -6.07 -7.09 10.32
C PHE A 127 -5.74 -5.90 11.21
N LEU A 128 -6.62 -4.91 11.30
CA LEU A 128 -6.34 -3.64 12.00
C LEU A 128 -6.23 -3.77 13.52
N SER A 129 -6.78 -4.84 14.12
CA SER A 129 -6.61 -5.15 15.54
C SER A 129 -5.20 -5.66 15.88
N CYS A 130 -4.36 -5.92 14.88
CA CYS A 130 -2.96 -6.32 15.11
C CYS A 130 -2.06 -5.08 15.19
N ASP A 131 -1.29 -4.95 16.28
CA ASP A 131 -0.35 -3.84 16.52
C ASP A 131 0.75 -3.71 15.47
N LYS A 132 1.07 -4.82 14.77
CA LYS A 132 2.06 -4.84 13.68
C LYS A 132 1.53 -4.24 12.37
N ILE A 133 0.23 -4.04 12.25
CA ILE A 133 -0.38 -3.47 11.05
C ILE A 133 -0.65 -1.98 11.26
N PHE A 134 0.01 -1.12 10.48
CA PHE A 134 -0.17 0.32 10.59
C PHE A 134 -1.30 0.85 9.68
N CYS A 135 -1.58 0.20 8.56
CA CYS A 135 -2.71 0.47 7.67
C CYS A 135 -3.00 -0.75 6.80
N CYS A 136 -4.15 -0.76 6.12
CA CYS A 136 -4.52 -1.78 5.13
C CYS A 136 -4.76 -1.13 3.78
N GLY A 137 -4.40 -1.84 2.70
CA GLY A 137 -4.74 -1.44 1.34
C GLY A 137 -5.89 -2.28 0.79
N GLY A 138 -6.94 -1.62 0.35
CA GLY A 138 -8.11 -2.25 -0.25
C GLY A 138 -8.59 -1.47 -1.47
N SER A 139 -9.33 -2.14 -2.34
CA SER A 139 -9.88 -1.55 -3.56
C SER A 139 -11.40 -1.78 -3.71
N TRP A 140 -12.06 -2.30 -2.67
CA TRP A 140 -13.49 -2.61 -2.74
C TRP A 140 -14.37 -1.36 -2.94
N MET A 141 -13.91 -0.18 -2.49
CA MET A 141 -14.61 1.08 -2.65
C MET A 141 -14.39 1.72 -4.04
N VAL A 142 -13.36 1.29 -4.79
CA VAL A 142 -12.96 1.92 -6.07
C VAL A 142 -12.98 0.86 -7.18
N LYS A 143 -14.15 0.24 -7.37
CA LYS A 143 -14.32 -0.81 -8.40
C LYS A 143 -14.37 -0.21 -9.79
N GLY A 144 -13.76 -0.91 -10.75
CA GLY A 144 -13.69 -0.46 -12.14
C GLY A 144 -15.05 -0.31 -12.84
N ASP A 145 -16.05 -1.08 -12.44
CA ASP A 145 -17.44 -0.96 -12.91
C ASP A 145 -18.08 0.34 -12.45
N LEU A 146 -17.86 0.75 -11.19
CA LEU A 146 -18.34 2.03 -10.67
C LEU A 146 -17.68 3.22 -11.38
N ILE A 147 -16.38 3.13 -11.64
CA ILE A 147 -15.65 4.16 -12.38
C ILE A 147 -16.21 4.29 -13.80
N LYS A 148 -16.41 3.17 -14.51
CA LYS A 148 -16.95 3.15 -15.87
C LYS A 148 -18.39 3.68 -15.95
N ALA A 149 -19.18 3.46 -14.89
CA ALA A 149 -20.54 3.96 -14.77
C ALA A 149 -20.62 5.43 -14.33
N GLY A 150 -19.49 6.07 -13.97
CA GLY A 150 -19.48 7.44 -13.44
C GLY A 150 -20.06 7.59 -12.02
N GLU A 151 -20.17 6.50 -11.26
CA GLU A 151 -20.75 6.42 -9.91
C GLU A 151 -19.77 6.98 -8.84
N PHE A 152 -19.27 8.19 -9.05
CA PHE A 152 -18.24 8.77 -8.17
C PHE A 152 -18.75 9.12 -6.78
N ASP A 153 -20.01 9.53 -6.64
CA ASP A 153 -20.62 9.77 -5.32
C ASP A 153 -20.67 8.49 -4.49
N LYS A 154 -20.99 7.36 -5.12
CA LYS A 154 -20.98 6.06 -4.47
C LYS A 154 -19.59 5.63 -4.03
N ILE A 155 -18.56 5.90 -4.85
CA ILE A 155 -17.15 5.67 -4.50
C ILE A 155 -16.78 6.52 -3.28
N LYS A 156 -17.20 7.79 -3.25
CA LYS A 156 -16.99 8.70 -2.13
C LYS A 156 -17.63 8.18 -0.85
N ASP A 157 -18.90 7.77 -0.92
CA ASP A 157 -19.64 7.25 0.23
C ASP A 157 -19.00 5.96 0.77
N MET A 158 -18.69 5.00 -0.09
CA MET A 158 -17.99 3.76 0.30
C MET A 158 -16.61 4.05 0.92
N THR A 159 -15.93 5.08 0.46
CA THR A 159 -14.65 5.51 1.03
C THR A 159 -14.83 6.12 2.41
N ALA A 160 -15.86 6.96 2.58
CA ALA A 160 -16.21 7.54 3.88
C ALA A 160 -16.60 6.46 4.90
N GLU A 161 -17.38 5.46 4.51
CA GLU A 161 -17.71 4.29 5.33
C GLU A 161 -16.44 3.52 5.74
N ALA A 162 -15.53 3.27 4.80
CA ALA A 162 -14.28 2.59 5.10
C ALA A 162 -13.43 3.37 6.12
N VAL A 163 -13.34 4.69 6.00
CA VAL A 163 -12.64 5.57 6.95
C VAL A 163 -13.30 5.55 8.32
N ALA A 164 -14.64 5.59 8.38
CA ALA A 164 -15.38 5.51 9.64
C ALA A 164 -15.11 4.18 10.36
N LEU A 165 -15.16 3.06 9.63
CA LEU A 165 -14.85 1.74 10.16
C LEU A 165 -13.42 1.64 10.70
N VAL A 166 -12.43 2.18 9.98
CA VAL A 166 -11.04 2.23 10.46
C VAL A 166 -10.92 3.00 11.77
N LYS A 167 -11.59 4.15 11.88
CA LYS A 167 -11.60 4.97 13.12
C LYS A 167 -12.23 4.20 14.28
N GLU A 168 -13.35 3.54 14.05
CA GLU A 168 -14.01 2.72 15.07
C GLU A 168 -13.10 1.60 15.58
N ILE A 169 -12.50 0.82 14.66
CA ILE A 169 -11.60 -0.28 15.01
C ILE A 169 -10.40 0.21 15.81
N ARG A 170 -9.82 1.37 15.44
CA ARG A 170 -8.64 1.93 16.09
C ARG A 170 -8.93 2.64 17.43
N SER A 171 -10.19 2.91 17.74
CA SER A 171 -10.60 3.50 19.03
C SER A 171 -10.83 2.47 20.14
N LYS A 172 -10.88 1.19 19.78
CA LYS A 172 -10.99 0.04 20.72
C LYS A 172 -9.62 -0.31 21.31
#